data_7720515fb8b2d7dd58b5f3c242dbc9e6
#
_entry.id   7720515fb8b2d7dd58b5f3c242dbc9e6
#
_cell.length_a   1.000
_cell.length_b   1.000
_cell.length_c   1.000
_cell.angle_alpha   90.00
_cell.angle_beta   90.00
_cell.angle_gamma   90.00
#
_symmetry.space_group_name_H-M   'P 1'
#
loop_
_entity.id
_entity.type
_entity.pdbx_description
1 polymer ?
#
loop_
_entity_poly.entity_id
_entity_poly.type
_entity_poly.pdbx_seq_one_letter_code
_entity_poly.pdbx_strand_id
1 'polypeptide(L)'
;KNKISQFYIPYFYNKKNKLPYVTGKIAISKNNLIFSKNNKKITNKISDKFTHFLRYKNDSIMISYKTLNIDNPKLNCRLKKMGKFSPIRIILDNKLDTNNKSYLFRTADNANTIIFYNEANKSKILKFKSKKIQLIKSRIDKNKKFNIKLVMRKLYNLGCRNILIEGGNDLTKSLLNNKTFNQFYLFKSPKKLSKLVNHKEFNGLSILNQNYKIKINSNFGKDAVTLYKN
;
A
#
# COMPACT_ATOMS: atom_id res chain seq x y z
N LYS A 1 -18.57 -1.85 24.11
CA LYS A 1 -17.39 -2.73 23.87
C LYS A 1 -16.12 -1.89 23.95
N ASN A 2 -15.23 -2.27 24.87
CA ASN A 2 -14.11 -1.48 25.36
C ASN A 2 -13.15 -1.00 24.26
N LYS A 3 -12.71 0.28 24.33
CA LYS A 3 -11.65 0.85 23.49
C LYS A 3 -10.36 -0.01 23.51
N ILE A 4 -10.09 -0.68 24.62
CA ILE A 4 -8.98 -1.63 24.81
C ILE A 4 -9.07 -2.81 23.82
N SER A 5 -10.24 -3.42 23.66
CA SER A 5 -10.42 -4.56 22.76
C SER A 5 -10.14 -4.20 21.29
N GLN A 6 -10.45 -2.97 20.87
CA GLN A 6 -10.18 -2.51 19.51
C GLN A 6 -8.68 -2.34 19.21
N PHE A 7 -7.89 -2.01 20.24
CA PHE A 7 -6.43 -1.89 20.10
C PHE A 7 -5.79 -3.26 19.80
N TYR A 8 -6.31 -4.33 20.38
CA TYR A 8 -5.77 -5.68 20.22
C TYR A 8 -6.33 -6.45 19.01
N ILE A 9 -7.28 -5.90 18.23
CA ILE A 9 -7.84 -6.58 17.05
C ILE A 9 -6.73 -7.12 16.10
N PRO A 10 -5.70 -6.35 15.69
CA PRO A 10 -4.67 -6.88 14.83
C PRO A 10 -3.90 -8.05 15.45
N TYR A 11 -3.59 -7.98 16.74
CA TYR A 11 -2.90 -9.05 17.48
C TYR A 11 -3.70 -10.35 17.47
N PHE A 12 -4.98 -10.30 17.84
CA PHE A 12 -5.84 -11.49 17.83
C PHE A 12 -6.03 -12.05 16.42
N TYR A 13 -6.18 -11.17 15.42
CA TYR A 13 -6.25 -11.58 14.02
C TYR A 13 -4.99 -12.34 13.60
N ASN A 14 -3.81 -11.80 13.90
CA ASN A 14 -2.52 -12.42 13.56
C ASN A 14 -2.37 -13.79 14.24
N LYS A 15 -2.71 -13.89 15.53
CA LYS A 15 -2.64 -15.14 16.29
C LYS A 15 -3.54 -16.23 15.71
N LYS A 16 -4.80 -15.86 15.40
CA LYS A 16 -5.82 -16.79 14.89
C LYS A 16 -5.51 -17.23 13.46
N ASN A 17 -5.18 -16.29 12.55
CA ASN A 17 -5.14 -16.56 11.13
C ASN A 17 -3.73 -16.87 10.59
N LYS A 18 -2.67 -16.61 11.36
CA LYS A 18 -1.27 -16.69 10.92
C LYS A 18 -1.03 -15.87 9.65
N LEU A 19 -1.67 -14.69 9.58
CA LEU A 19 -1.60 -13.71 8.50
C LEU A 19 -1.42 -12.29 9.07
N PRO A 20 -0.81 -11.36 8.32
CA PRO A 20 -0.75 -9.96 8.71
C PRO A 20 -2.15 -9.33 8.73
N TYR A 21 -2.35 -8.35 9.61
CA TYR A 21 -3.51 -7.46 9.56
C TYR A 21 -3.29 -6.43 8.45
N VAL A 22 -4.21 -6.38 7.49
CA VAL A 22 -4.03 -5.59 6.27
C VAL A 22 -4.89 -4.34 6.29
N THR A 23 -4.24 -3.18 6.23
CA THR A 23 -4.87 -1.86 6.11
C THR A 23 -4.70 -1.33 4.70
N GLY A 24 -5.79 -1.03 4.00
CA GLY A 24 -5.75 -0.34 2.72
C GLY A 24 -5.88 1.17 2.88
N LYS A 25 -5.24 1.93 2.00
CA LYS A 25 -5.46 3.38 1.89
C LYS A 25 -5.41 3.81 0.44
N ILE A 26 -6.41 4.57 0.01
CA ILE A 26 -6.39 5.25 -1.29
C ILE A 26 -6.91 6.69 -1.13
N ALA A 27 -6.39 7.57 -1.97
CA ALA A 27 -6.90 8.95 -2.09
C ALA A 27 -7.49 9.14 -3.48
N ILE A 28 -8.70 9.69 -3.55
CA ILE A 28 -9.39 10.01 -4.80
C ILE A 28 -9.82 11.47 -4.82
N SER A 29 -9.89 12.04 -6.01
CA SER A 29 -10.47 13.34 -6.27
C SER A 29 -12.01 13.29 -6.22
N LYS A 30 -12.68 14.45 -6.31
CA LYS A 30 -14.15 14.53 -6.40
C LYS A 30 -14.71 13.69 -7.55
N ASN A 31 -13.99 13.61 -8.67
CA ASN A 31 -14.33 12.81 -9.86
C ASN A 31 -13.61 11.46 -9.93
N ASN A 32 -13.27 10.87 -8.75
CA ASN A 32 -12.73 9.53 -8.54
C ASN A 32 -11.38 9.24 -9.20
N LEU A 33 -10.59 10.26 -9.56
CA LEU A 33 -9.26 10.06 -10.09
C LEU A 33 -8.25 9.87 -8.95
N ILE A 34 -7.33 8.92 -9.12
CA ILE A 34 -6.18 8.68 -8.22
C ILE A 34 -4.89 9.32 -8.73
N PHE A 35 -4.89 9.72 -9.99
CA PHE A 35 -3.74 10.33 -10.66
C PHE A 35 -4.20 11.20 -11.82
N SER A 36 -3.51 12.33 -12.02
CA SER A 36 -3.53 13.12 -13.25
C SER A 36 -2.15 13.76 -13.41
N LYS A 37 -1.59 13.76 -14.62
CA LYS A 37 -0.23 14.22 -14.92
C LYS A 37 0.06 15.61 -14.35
N ASN A 38 -0.90 16.50 -14.37
CA ASN A 38 -0.76 17.90 -13.93
C ASN A 38 -1.01 18.12 -12.44
N ASN A 39 -1.47 17.09 -11.70
CA ASN A 39 -1.85 17.21 -10.29
C ASN A 39 -1.32 16.03 -9.48
N LYS A 40 -0.12 16.16 -8.95
CA LYS A 40 0.52 15.11 -8.13
C LYS A 40 -0.08 14.95 -6.73
N LYS A 41 -0.83 15.96 -6.24
CA LYS A 41 -1.31 15.96 -4.85
C LYS A 41 -2.83 16.16 -4.81
N ILE A 42 -3.53 15.12 -4.36
CA ILE A 42 -4.99 15.08 -4.28
C ILE A 42 -5.45 15.63 -2.92
N THR A 43 -4.88 15.13 -1.84
CA THR A 43 -5.29 15.40 -0.46
C THR A 43 -4.62 16.63 0.15
N ASN A 44 -5.22 17.18 1.20
CA ASN A 44 -4.69 18.31 1.97
C ASN A 44 -3.58 17.87 2.97
N LYS A 45 -2.97 18.85 3.67
CA LYS A 45 -1.88 18.61 4.64
C LYS A 45 -2.31 17.77 5.85
N ILE A 46 -3.59 17.85 6.29
CA ILE A 46 -4.09 17.09 7.44
C ILE A 46 -4.19 15.61 7.06
N SER A 47 -4.79 15.31 5.91
CA SER A 47 -4.86 13.97 5.33
C SER A 47 -3.48 13.35 5.09
N ASP A 48 -2.51 14.17 4.68
CA ASP A 48 -1.12 13.72 4.52
C ASP A 48 -0.49 13.33 5.86
N LYS A 49 -0.68 14.15 6.91
CA LYS A 49 -0.20 13.81 8.26
C LYS A 49 -0.80 12.49 8.74
N PHE A 50 -2.09 12.27 8.49
CA PHE A 50 -2.73 11.00 8.85
C PHE A 50 -2.20 9.83 8.01
N THR A 51 -1.89 10.03 6.73
CA THR A 51 -1.22 9.00 5.92
C THR A 51 0.14 8.62 6.52
N HIS A 52 0.91 9.60 7.00
CA HIS A 52 2.16 9.32 7.71
C HIS A 52 1.93 8.64 9.06
N PHE A 53 0.84 8.93 9.76
CA PHE A 53 0.44 8.21 10.97
C PHE A 53 0.09 6.74 10.65
N LEU A 54 -0.61 6.47 9.56
CA LEU A 54 -0.85 5.09 9.10
C LEU A 54 0.47 4.36 8.82
N ARG A 55 1.45 5.00 8.20
CA ARG A 55 2.79 4.42 7.99
C ARG A 55 3.51 4.12 9.30
N TYR A 56 3.38 5.00 10.29
CA TYR A 56 3.92 4.77 11.63
C TYR A 56 3.24 3.59 12.35
N LYS A 57 1.94 3.42 12.17
CA LYS A 57 1.15 2.36 12.85
C LYS A 57 1.31 0.97 12.22
N ASN A 58 1.92 0.86 11.05
CA ASN A 58 2.14 -0.39 10.36
C ASN A 58 3.64 -0.70 10.28
N ASP A 59 4.01 -1.95 10.49
CA ASP A 59 5.41 -2.40 10.42
C ASP A 59 5.92 -2.53 8.99
N SER A 60 5.02 -2.60 8.03
CA SER A 60 5.36 -2.70 6.61
C SER A 60 4.38 -1.97 5.70
N ILE A 61 4.86 -1.57 4.52
CA ILE A 61 4.08 -0.88 3.48
C ILE A 61 4.28 -1.57 2.13
N MET A 62 3.18 -1.88 1.45
CA MET A 62 3.22 -2.58 0.17
C MET A 62 2.65 -1.75 -0.97
N ILE A 63 3.38 -1.75 -2.10
CA ILE A 63 2.93 -1.18 -3.38
C ILE A 63 3.31 -2.11 -4.54
N SER A 64 2.82 -1.81 -5.75
CA SER A 64 3.31 -2.44 -6.99
C SER A 64 4.49 -1.65 -7.59
N TYR A 65 5.35 -2.33 -8.37
CA TYR A 65 6.43 -1.66 -9.10
C TYR A 65 5.91 -0.58 -10.05
N LYS A 66 4.71 -0.75 -10.62
CA LYS A 66 4.09 0.26 -11.49
C LYS A 66 3.83 1.58 -10.73
N THR A 67 3.28 1.48 -9.51
CA THR A 67 3.10 2.65 -8.63
C THR A 67 4.45 3.27 -8.26
N LEU A 68 5.45 2.43 -7.94
CA LEU A 68 6.79 2.88 -7.64
C LEU A 68 7.42 3.67 -8.81
N ASN A 69 7.34 3.13 -10.02
CA ASN A 69 7.96 3.75 -11.20
C ASN A 69 7.26 5.05 -11.65
N ILE A 70 5.94 5.17 -11.39
CA ILE A 70 5.17 6.38 -11.75
C ILE A 70 5.36 7.48 -10.70
N ASP A 71 5.18 7.15 -9.43
CA ASP A 71 5.08 8.15 -8.36
C ASP A 71 6.40 8.38 -7.63
N ASN A 72 7.36 7.46 -7.77
CA ASN A 72 8.65 7.45 -7.08
C ASN A 72 8.53 7.79 -5.57
N PRO A 73 7.64 7.13 -4.82
CA PRO A 73 7.32 7.49 -3.45
C PRO A 73 8.45 7.10 -2.49
N LYS A 74 8.66 7.90 -1.44
CA LYS A 74 9.65 7.58 -0.40
C LYS A 74 9.24 6.42 0.52
N LEU A 75 7.94 6.17 0.69
CA LEU A 75 7.35 5.12 1.53
C LEU A 75 7.82 5.15 3.00
N ASN A 76 8.18 6.30 3.51
CA ASN A 76 8.67 6.50 4.87
C ASN A 76 7.67 7.29 5.72
N CYS A 77 7.84 7.22 7.05
CA CYS A 77 7.15 8.08 7.99
C CYS A 77 7.89 9.43 8.07
N ARG A 78 7.17 10.54 7.89
CA ARG A 78 7.71 11.92 7.99
C ARG A 78 7.03 12.73 9.10
N LEU A 79 6.49 12.07 10.11
CA LEU A 79 6.08 12.75 11.34
C LEU A 79 7.32 13.16 12.13
N LYS A 80 7.24 14.33 12.79
CA LYS A 80 8.35 14.87 13.61
C LYS A 80 8.80 13.83 14.63
N LYS A 81 10.10 13.56 14.70
CA LYS A 81 10.76 12.58 15.58
C LYS A 81 10.37 11.10 15.33
N MET A 82 9.52 10.79 14.34
CA MET A 82 9.04 9.41 14.09
C MET A 82 9.67 8.74 12.85
N GLY A 83 10.65 9.36 12.21
CA GLY A 83 11.28 8.83 10.98
C GLY A 83 11.92 7.44 11.16
N LYS A 84 12.47 7.14 12.35
CA LYS A 84 13.06 5.85 12.69
C LYS A 84 12.04 4.69 12.70
N PHE A 85 10.76 4.99 12.82
CA PHE A 85 9.66 4.02 12.75
C PHE A 85 9.06 3.92 11.33
N SER A 86 9.87 4.18 10.30
CA SER A 86 9.42 3.97 8.91
C SER A 86 9.22 2.49 8.64
N PRO A 87 8.14 2.11 7.93
CA PRO A 87 7.81 0.71 7.68
C PRO A 87 8.78 0.04 6.71
N ILE A 88 8.90 -1.29 6.79
CA ILE A 88 9.57 -2.13 5.78
C ILE A 88 8.86 -1.93 4.44
N ARG A 89 9.62 -1.67 3.38
CA ARG A 89 9.07 -1.42 2.04
C ARG A 89 8.92 -2.73 1.29
N ILE A 90 7.71 -3.04 0.84
CA ILE A 90 7.39 -4.27 0.10
C ILE A 90 6.93 -3.91 -1.30
N ILE A 91 7.57 -4.49 -2.32
CA ILE A 91 7.24 -4.24 -3.72
C ILE A 91 6.83 -5.55 -4.39
N LEU A 92 5.70 -5.52 -5.10
CA LEU A 92 5.30 -6.60 -5.99
C LEU A 92 5.80 -6.28 -7.41
N ASP A 93 6.78 -7.07 -7.89
CA ASP A 93 7.48 -6.82 -9.16
C ASP A 93 7.84 -8.13 -9.86
N ASN A 94 6.99 -8.59 -10.77
CA ASN A 94 7.14 -9.90 -11.42
C ASN A 94 8.51 -10.14 -12.06
N LYS A 95 9.10 -9.12 -12.68
CA LYS A 95 10.30 -9.24 -13.55
C LYS A 95 11.49 -8.39 -13.08
N LEU A 96 11.43 -7.86 -11.87
CA LEU A 96 12.40 -6.86 -11.37
C LEU A 96 12.52 -5.66 -12.33
N ASP A 97 11.37 -5.08 -12.68
CA ASP A 97 11.26 -3.91 -13.55
C ASP A 97 11.22 -2.58 -12.76
N THR A 98 11.44 -2.66 -11.45
CA THR A 98 11.63 -1.48 -10.59
C THR A 98 12.79 -0.65 -11.12
N ASN A 99 12.51 0.65 -11.34
CA ASN A 99 13.51 1.59 -11.82
C ASN A 99 14.66 1.74 -10.81
N ASN A 100 15.88 1.44 -11.24
CA ASN A 100 17.08 1.54 -10.44
C ASN A 100 17.48 2.98 -10.06
N LYS A 101 16.92 3.98 -10.72
CA LYS A 101 17.04 5.40 -10.37
C LYS A 101 15.99 5.86 -9.36
N SER A 102 15.05 4.98 -8.96
CA SER A 102 14.01 5.32 -7.98
C SER A 102 14.62 5.64 -6.61
N TYR A 103 13.93 6.48 -5.84
CA TYR A 103 14.33 6.78 -4.46
C TYR A 103 14.46 5.51 -3.62
N LEU A 104 13.52 4.58 -3.76
CA LEU A 104 13.53 3.31 -3.04
C LEU A 104 14.80 2.50 -3.34
N PHE A 105 15.17 2.34 -4.60
CA PHE A 105 16.36 1.57 -4.99
C PHE A 105 17.64 2.24 -4.46
N ARG A 106 17.76 3.57 -4.59
CA ARG A 106 18.95 4.31 -4.13
C ARG A 106 19.14 4.28 -2.62
N THR A 107 18.05 4.13 -1.86
CA THR A 107 18.07 4.12 -0.38
C THR A 107 17.86 2.74 0.23
N ALA A 108 17.94 1.68 -0.54
CA ALA A 108 17.67 0.33 -0.07
C ALA A 108 18.72 -0.16 0.95
N ASP A 109 19.94 0.32 0.86
CA ASP A 109 21.02 0.00 1.81
C ASP A 109 20.71 0.47 3.23
N ASN A 110 19.92 1.56 3.37
CA ASN A 110 19.59 2.22 4.64
C ASN A 110 18.13 1.99 5.08
N ALA A 111 17.33 1.28 4.30
CA ALA A 111 15.94 1.04 4.63
C ALA A 111 15.49 -0.34 4.13
N ASN A 112 15.04 -1.19 5.06
CA ASN A 112 14.62 -2.54 4.76
C ASN A 112 13.65 -2.59 3.59
N THR A 113 14.01 -3.34 2.56
CA THR A 113 13.23 -3.45 1.33
C THR A 113 13.13 -4.91 0.90
N ILE A 114 11.91 -5.37 0.68
CA ILE A 114 11.57 -6.71 0.21
C ILE A 114 10.92 -6.58 -1.17
N ILE A 115 11.37 -7.34 -2.14
CA ILE A 115 10.74 -7.41 -3.46
C ILE A 115 10.32 -8.86 -3.75
N PHE A 116 9.02 -9.05 -3.98
CA PHE A 116 8.51 -10.29 -4.52
C PHE A 116 8.63 -10.28 -6.03
N TYR A 117 9.29 -11.31 -6.58
CA TYR A 117 9.43 -11.47 -8.02
C TYR A 117 9.10 -12.90 -8.45
N ASN A 118 8.80 -13.11 -9.73
CA ASN A 118 8.57 -14.44 -10.30
C ASN A 118 9.79 -14.91 -11.09
N GLU A 119 10.22 -14.10 -12.04
CA GLU A 119 11.36 -14.39 -12.91
C GLU A 119 12.19 -13.14 -13.18
N ALA A 120 13.48 -13.30 -13.30
CA ALA A 120 14.41 -12.28 -13.75
C ALA A 120 15.73 -12.93 -14.16
N ASN A 121 16.49 -12.28 -15.05
CA ASN A 121 17.82 -12.74 -15.39
C ASN A 121 18.81 -12.56 -14.22
N LYS A 122 19.93 -13.29 -14.29
CA LYS A 122 20.95 -13.33 -13.23
C LYS A 122 21.52 -11.92 -12.93
N SER A 123 21.76 -11.12 -13.96
CA SER A 123 22.32 -9.77 -13.79
C SER A 123 21.39 -8.83 -13.02
N LYS A 124 20.06 -8.83 -13.33
CA LYS A 124 19.06 -8.09 -12.54
C LYS A 124 19.07 -8.55 -11.07
N ILE A 125 19.05 -9.88 -10.83
CA ILE A 125 19.03 -10.43 -9.47
C ILE A 125 20.26 -9.95 -8.68
N LEU A 126 21.46 -10.04 -9.26
CA LEU A 126 22.69 -9.59 -8.62
C LEU A 126 22.66 -8.09 -8.31
N LYS A 127 22.19 -7.27 -9.27
CA LYS A 127 22.05 -5.82 -9.10
C LYS A 127 21.13 -5.45 -7.94
N PHE A 128 20.02 -6.14 -7.76
CA PHE A 128 19.09 -5.86 -6.65
C PHE A 128 19.66 -6.35 -5.32
N LYS A 129 20.33 -7.50 -5.30
CA LYS A 129 21.01 -8.03 -4.10
C LYS A 129 22.15 -7.14 -3.62
N SER A 130 22.94 -6.52 -4.53
CA SER A 130 24.02 -5.61 -4.16
C SER A 130 23.53 -4.37 -3.39
N LYS A 131 22.23 -4.05 -3.48
CA LYS A 131 21.55 -2.98 -2.72
C LYS A 131 20.90 -3.49 -1.42
N LYS A 132 21.30 -4.63 -0.88
CA LYS A 132 20.72 -5.26 0.32
C LYS A 132 19.19 -5.46 0.24
N ILE A 133 18.63 -5.51 -0.97
CA ILE A 133 17.22 -5.79 -1.20
C ILE A 133 16.98 -7.27 -1.01
N GLN A 134 16.07 -7.63 -0.10
CA GLN A 134 15.64 -9.01 0.07
C GLN A 134 14.73 -9.41 -1.08
N LEU A 135 15.20 -10.33 -1.94
CA LEU A 135 14.44 -10.84 -3.06
C LEU A 135 13.73 -12.15 -2.68
N ILE A 136 12.42 -12.21 -2.90
CA ILE A 136 11.61 -13.39 -2.61
C ILE A 136 10.95 -13.89 -3.88
N LYS A 137 11.39 -15.05 -4.38
CA LYS A 137 10.76 -15.69 -5.52
C LYS A 137 9.36 -16.19 -5.13
N SER A 138 8.36 -15.86 -5.96
CA SER A 138 6.97 -16.26 -5.74
C SER A 138 6.27 -16.52 -7.07
N ARG A 139 5.47 -17.60 -7.12
CA ARG A 139 4.71 -17.96 -8.32
C ARG A 139 3.62 -16.93 -8.60
N ILE A 140 3.30 -16.77 -9.88
CA ILE A 140 2.19 -15.98 -10.39
C ILE A 140 1.15 -16.91 -11.02
N ASP A 141 -0.08 -16.44 -11.13
CA ASP A 141 -1.16 -17.14 -11.84
C ASP A 141 -1.09 -16.92 -13.38
N LYS A 142 -2.02 -17.52 -14.11
CA LYS A 142 -2.18 -17.36 -15.56
C LYS A 142 -2.39 -15.90 -15.99
N ASN A 143 -2.91 -15.04 -15.10
CA ASN A 143 -3.11 -13.61 -15.33
C ASN A 143 -1.88 -12.77 -14.93
N LYS A 144 -0.73 -13.40 -14.71
CA LYS A 144 0.54 -12.77 -14.28
C LYS A 144 0.42 -12.03 -12.94
N LYS A 145 -0.49 -12.48 -12.05
CA LYS A 145 -0.69 -11.91 -10.70
C LYS A 145 -0.11 -12.83 -9.64
N PHE A 146 0.50 -12.26 -8.61
CA PHE A 146 0.94 -13.01 -7.44
C PHE A 146 -0.24 -13.60 -6.69
N ASN A 147 -0.07 -14.82 -6.17
CA ASN A 147 -0.98 -15.38 -5.18
C ASN A 147 -0.82 -14.60 -3.87
N ILE A 148 -1.72 -13.67 -3.63
CA ILE A 148 -1.66 -12.74 -2.48
C ILE A 148 -1.69 -13.49 -1.14
N LYS A 149 -2.44 -14.57 -1.03
CA LYS A 149 -2.48 -15.36 0.21
C LYS A 149 -1.11 -15.96 0.55
N LEU A 150 -0.38 -16.44 -0.46
CA LEU A 150 1.00 -16.93 -0.27
C LEU A 150 1.96 -15.79 0.06
N VAL A 151 1.83 -14.63 -0.59
CA VAL A 151 2.62 -13.43 -0.27
C VAL A 151 2.40 -13.04 1.19
N MET A 152 1.15 -12.95 1.65
CA MET A 152 0.83 -12.59 3.03
C MET A 152 1.38 -13.60 4.05
N ARG A 153 1.31 -14.92 3.77
CA ARG A 153 1.92 -15.94 4.62
C ARG A 153 3.43 -15.79 4.73
N LYS A 154 4.12 -15.56 3.61
CA LYS A 154 5.57 -15.32 3.60
C LYS A 154 5.92 -14.07 4.42
N LEU A 155 5.17 -12.99 4.28
CA LEU A 155 5.37 -11.77 5.06
C LEU A 155 5.13 -11.99 6.56
N TYR A 156 4.08 -12.73 6.92
CA TYR A 156 3.85 -13.10 8.32
C TYR A 156 5.03 -13.88 8.92
N ASN A 157 5.59 -14.85 8.18
CA ASN A 157 6.76 -15.63 8.62
C ASN A 157 8.04 -14.77 8.74
N LEU A 158 8.13 -13.68 7.97
CA LEU A 158 9.21 -12.68 8.06
C LEU A 158 9.00 -11.65 9.19
N GLY A 159 7.97 -11.82 10.01
CA GLY A 159 7.70 -10.92 11.12
C GLY A 159 6.77 -9.75 10.82
N CYS A 160 6.31 -9.54 9.58
CA CYS A 160 5.34 -8.49 9.26
C CYS A 160 3.98 -8.84 9.85
N ARG A 161 3.50 -8.01 10.76
CA ARG A 161 2.22 -8.21 11.49
C ARG A 161 1.14 -7.26 11.01
N ASN A 162 1.49 -6.02 10.65
CA ASN A 162 0.57 -4.98 10.21
C ASN A 162 1.07 -4.40 8.89
N ILE A 163 0.31 -4.58 7.82
CA ILE A 163 0.70 -4.15 6.48
C ILE A 163 -0.22 -3.01 6.02
N LEU A 164 0.37 -1.86 5.70
CA LEU A 164 -0.31 -0.80 4.98
C LEU A 164 -0.16 -1.02 3.46
N ILE A 165 -1.25 -0.96 2.72
CA ILE A 165 -1.23 -1.01 1.26
C ILE A 165 -1.64 0.36 0.70
N GLU A 166 -0.67 1.02 0.06
CA GLU A 166 -0.87 2.26 -0.68
C GLU A 166 -0.76 1.96 -2.19
N GLY A 167 -1.63 1.08 -2.66
CA GLY A 167 -1.59 0.61 -4.06
C GLY A 167 -2.24 1.59 -5.05
N GLY A 168 -1.87 1.48 -6.33
CA GLY A 168 -2.64 2.02 -7.43
C GLY A 168 -3.93 1.20 -7.66
N ASN A 169 -4.73 1.61 -8.66
CA ASN A 169 -6.03 1.00 -8.96
C ASN A 169 -5.99 -0.54 -9.06
N ASP A 170 -5.06 -1.08 -9.85
CA ASP A 170 -5.05 -2.52 -10.17
C ASP A 170 -4.76 -3.39 -8.95
N LEU A 171 -3.75 -3.02 -8.15
CA LEU A 171 -3.41 -3.73 -6.92
C LEU A 171 -4.56 -3.64 -5.93
N THR A 172 -5.07 -2.43 -5.68
CA THR A 172 -6.17 -2.20 -4.72
C THR A 172 -7.42 -2.97 -5.13
N LYS A 173 -7.84 -2.90 -6.41
CA LYS A 173 -9.01 -3.63 -6.93
C LYS A 173 -8.84 -5.13 -6.77
N SER A 174 -7.67 -5.67 -7.10
CA SER A 174 -7.38 -7.11 -6.92
C SER A 174 -7.52 -7.56 -5.47
N LEU A 175 -7.03 -6.76 -4.53
CA LEU A 175 -7.09 -7.06 -3.10
C LEU A 175 -8.50 -6.89 -2.52
N LEU A 176 -9.30 -5.93 -3.03
CA LEU A 176 -10.71 -5.77 -2.68
C LEU A 176 -11.54 -6.97 -3.12
N ASN A 177 -11.35 -7.45 -4.37
CA ASN A 177 -12.01 -8.64 -4.89
C ASN A 177 -11.72 -9.90 -4.05
N ASN A 178 -10.50 -10.03 -3.56
CA ASN A 178 -10.08 -11.14 -2.70
C ASN A 178 -10.39 -10.94 -1.21
N LYS A 179 -11.14 -9.89 -0.85
CA LYS A 179 -11.48 -9.52 0.54
C LYS A 179 -10.27 -9.53 1.48
N THR A 180 -9.12 -9.07 0.97
CA THR A 180 -7.84 -9.15 1.70
C THR A 180 -7.73 -8.10 2.81
N PHE A 181 -8.40 -6.96 2.67
CA PHE A 181 -8.30 -5.90 3.67
C PHE A 181 -9.13 -6.21 4.92
N ASN A 182 -8.54 -6.03 6.09
CA ASN A 182 -9.25 -6.03 7.37
C ASN A 182 -9.91 -4.66 7.64
N GLN A 183 -9.25 -3.59 7.16
CA GLN A 183 -9.79 -2.24 7.16
C GLN A 183 -9.28 -1.45 5.96
N PHE A 184 -10.06 -0.44 5.54
CA PHE A 184 -9.72 0.35 4.37
C PHE A 184 -10.08 1.82 4.58
N TYR A 185 -9.13 2.71 4.38
CA TYR A 185 -9.30 4.15 4.44
C TYR A 185 -9.45 4.73 3.02
N LEU A 186 -10.62 5.29 2.74
CA LEU A 186 -10.89 6.04 1.52
C LEU A 186 -10.84 7.54 1.85
N PHE A 187 -9.92 8.25 1.21
CA PHE A 187 -9.81 9.71 1.28
C PHE A 187 -10.42 10.30 0.02
N LYS A 188 -11.42 11.16 0.16
CA LYS A 188 -12.06 11.84 -0.95
C LYS A 188 -11.85 13.34 -0.84
N SER A 189 -11.08 13.89 -1.76
CA SER A 189 -10.82 15.32 -1.86
C SER A 189 -11.96 16.03 -2.59
N PRO A 190 -12.33 17.26 -2.23
CA PRO A 190 -13.29 18.08 -3.00
C PRO A 190 -12.72 18.55 -4.34
N LYS A 191 -11.42 18.42 -4.58
CA LYS A 191 -10.77 18.82 -5.83
C LYS A 191 -11.20 17.93 -6.99
N LYS A 192 -11.55 18.53 -8.13
CA LYS A 192 -11.64 17.83 -9.42
C LYS A 192 -10.25 17.81 -10.08
N LEU A 193 -9.89 16.67 -10.65
CA LEU A 193 -8.67 16.53 -11.46
C LEU A 193 -9.05 16.52 -12.95
N SER A 194 -8.14 17.01 -13.80
CA SER A 194 -8.36 17.01 -15.26
C SER A 194 -8.31 15.58 -15.82
N LYS A 195 -9.25 15.27 -16.70
CA LYS A 195 -9.28 14.05 -17.52
C LYS A 195 -8.65 14.25 -18.91
N LEU A 196 -8.28 15.48 -19.28
CA LEU A 196 -7.73 15.83 -20.60
C LEU A 196 -6.32 15.30 -20.86
N VAL A 197 -5.61 14.95 -19.80
CA VAL A 197 -4.26 14.37 -19.86
C VAL A 197 -4.22 13.01 -19.21
N ASN A 198 -3.13 12.27 -19.39
CA ASN A 198 -2.95 10.94 -18.80
C ASN A 198 -3.42 10.92 -17.34
N HIS A 199 -4.47 10.18 -17.08
CA HIS A 199 -5.13 10.07 -15.78
C HIS A 199 -5.43 8.60 -15.44
N LYS A 200 -5.70 8.34 -14.17
CA LYS A 200 -6.16 7.03 -13.68
C LYS A 200 -7.35 7.20 -12.76
N GLU A 201 -8.37 6.42 -12.99
CA GLU A 201 -9.59 6.37 -12.22
C GLU A 201 -9.56 5.22 -11.21
N PHE A 202 -10.20 5.40 -10.06
CA PHE A 202 -10.40 4.33 -9.08
C PHE A 202 -11.71 3.59 -9.36
N ASN A 203 -11.60 2.36 -9.84
CA ASN A 203 -12.73 1.51 -10.21
C ASN A 203 -13.08 0.49 -9.12
N GLY A 204 -12.65 0.72 -7.88
CA GLY A 204 -12.89 -0.19 -6.76
C GLY A 204 -14.00 0.24 -5.80
N LEU A 205 -14.69 1.37 -6.06
CA LEU A 205 -15.71 1.90 -5.13
C LEU A 205 -16.90 0.97 -4.95
N SER A 206 -17.42 0.39 -6.04
CA SER A 206 -18.55 -0.57 -5.99
C SER A 206 -18.18 -1.80 -5.15
N ILE A 207 -16.99 -2.36 -5.39
CA ILE A 207 -16.50 -3.54 -4.69
C ILE A 207 -16.30 -3.22 -3.19
N LEU A 208 -15.78 -2.03 -2.89
CA LEU A 208 -15.59 -1.58 -1.51
C LEU A 208 -16.92 -1.48 -0.77
N ASN A 209 -17.93 -0.85 -1.38
CA ASN A 209 -19.26 -0.68 -0.79
C ASN A 209 -20.02 -2.01 -0.64
N GLN A 210 -19.83 -2.96 -1.55
CA GLN A 210 -20.45 -4.28 -1.48
C GLN A 210 -19.82 -5.20 -0.41
N ASN A 211 -18.50 -5.17 -0.29
CA ASN A 211 -17.76 -6.14 0.51
C ASN A 211 -17.38 -5.65 1.91
N TYR A 212 -17.49 -4.35 2.18
CA TYR A 212 -17.04 -3.75 3.45
C TYR A 212 -18.10 -2.83 4.04
N LYS A 213 -18.19 -2.82 5.36
CA LYS A 213 -19.12 -1.94 6.09
C LYS A 213 -18.44 -0.62 6.46
N ILE A 214 -19.14 0.50 6.27
CA ILE A 214 -18.69 1.81 6.76
C ILE A 214 -18.73 1.80 8.29
N LYS A 215 -17.64 2.19 8.94
CA LYS A 215 -17.54 2.29 10.40
C LYS A 215 -17.45 3.72 10.89
N ILE A 216 -16.74 4.57 10.15
CA ILE A 216 -16.51 5.96 10.53
C ILE A 216 -16.49 6.80 9.25
N ASN A 217 -17.22 7.90 9.29
CA ASN A 217 -17.07 9.01 8.35
C ASN A 217 -16.57 10.22 9.14
N SER A 218 -15.53 10.88 8.65
CA SER A 218 -14.95 12.06 9.28
C SER A 218 -14.37 13.00 8.22
N ASN A 219 -14.14 14.24 8.62
CA ASN A 219 -13.51 15.23 7.76
C ASN A 219 -12.11 15.56 8.29
N PHE A 220 -11.13 15.54 7.40
CA PHE A 220 -9.76 15.96 7.66
C PHE A 220 -9.49 17.27 6.90
N GLY A 221 -9.87 18.39 7.50
CA GLY A 221 -10.02 19.65 6.81
C GLY A 221 -11.12 19.55 5.74
N LYS A 222 -10.78 19.80 4.47
CA LYS A 222 -11.75 19.72 3.35
C LYS A 222 -11.88 18.31 2.74
N ASP A 223 -11.06 17.34 3.16
CA ASP A 223 -11.13 15.97 2.64
C ASP A 223 -12.07 15.12 3.51
N ALA A 224 -13.00 14.40 2.89
CA ALA A 224 -13.78 13.37 3.56
C ALA A 224 -12.95 12.09 3.69
N VAL A 225 -12.98 11.45 4.86
CA VAL A 225 -12.29 10.19 5.14
C VAL A 225 -13.27 9.16 5.64
N THR A 226 -13.41 8.09 4.89
CA THR A 226 -14.28 6.97 5.25
C THR A 226 -13.44 5.77 5.64
N LEU A 227 -13.69 5.20 6.83
CA LEU A 227 -13.12 3.93 7.27
C LEU A 227 -14.14 2.81 7.02
N TYR A 228 -13.73 1.85 6.24
CA TYR A 228 -14.42 0.59 6.01
C TYR A 228 -13.76 -0.54 6.80
N LYS A 229 -14.55 -1.50 7.25
CA LYS A 229 -14.06 -2.75 7.89
C LYS A 229 -14.77 -3.96 7.30
N ASN A 230 -14.06 -5.06 7.27
CA ASN A 230 -14.61 -6.37 6.94
C ASN A 230 -15.31 -6.97 8.16
#